data_7246438febfc0d7127d8ec5a789bf82e
#
_entry.id   7246438febfc0d7127d8ec5a789bf82e
#
_cell.length_a   1.000
_cell.length_b   1.000
_cell.length_c   1.000
_cell.angle_alpha   90.00
_cell.angle_beta   90.00
_cell.angle_gamma   90.00
#
_symmetry.space_group_name_H-M   'P 1'
#
loop_
_entity.id
_entity.type
_entity.pdbx_description
1 polymer ?
#
loop_
_entity_poly.entity_id
_entity_poly.type
_entity_poly.pdbx_seq_one_letter_code
_entity_poly.pdbx_strand_id
1 'polypeptide(L)'
;VSAQLAGAEFLATDSTIGFGPRSPKLVFINSPANPHGQVFGAEHVKKWVDWCRERGAILVSDECYLEFVWEGEPVSVLDPAINGGSLDNILALHSLSKRSNLAGYRAAFAVGDAALIKELLLVRRHTGFMLPSPITAAMEAALADDAHVDEQRERYIERRKRLKRALENAGFSISHSEGSLYLWATRGEPCRDTVAWLAQRGILVAPGDFYGPAGAQHVRVAFTATDERVDEAVARIR
;
A
#
# COMPACT_ATOMS: atom_id res chain seq x y z
N VAL A 1 1.91 -13.49 8.37
CA VAL A 1 1.55 -13.60 9.82
C VAL A 1 0.05 -13.83 9.98
N SER A 2 -0.85 -12.94 9.48
CA SER A 2 -2.31 -13.07 9.70
C SER A 2 -2.88 -14.40 9.18
N ALA A 3 -2.49 -14.83 7.97
CA ALA A 3 -2.89 -16.12 7.42
C ALA A 3 -2.42 -17.30 8.30
N GLN A 4 -1.19 -17.26 8.79
CA GLN A 4 -0.63 -18.26 9.70
C GLN A 4 -1.40 -18.32 11.03
N LEU A 5 -1.73 -17.15 11.61
CA LEU A 5 -2.52 -17.09 12.84
C LEU A 5 -3.94 -17.66 12.65
N ALA A 6 -4.49 -17.53 11.44
CA ALA A 6 -5.77 -18.14 11.06
C ALA A 6 -5.66 -19.63 10.65
N GLY A 7 -4.47 -20.23 10.73
CA GLY A 7 -4.23 -21.61 10.27
C GLY A 7 -4.39 -21.80 8.76
N ALA A 8 -4.27 -20.70 7.98
CA ALA A 8 -4.44 -20.73 6.54
C ALA A 8 -3.09 -20.88 5.81
N GLU A 9 -3.11 -21.59 4.69
CA GLU A 9 -1.99 -21.59 3.75
C GLU A 9 -1.87 -20.24 3.06
N PHE A 10 -0.65 -19.75 2.90
CA PHE A 10 -0.35 -18.50 2.21
C PHE A 10 0.36 -18.76 0.89
N LEU A 11 -0.17 -18.19 -0.18
CA LEU A 11 0.46 -18.21 -1.51
C LEU A 11 0.71 -16.76 -1.98
N ALA A 12 1.98 -16.42 -2.20
CA ALA A 12 2.34 -15.16 -2.84
C ALA A 12 2.38 -15.35 -4.36
N THR A 13 1.70 -14.44 -5.09
CA THR A 13 1.69 -14.47 -6.55
C THR A 13 1.38 -13.07 -7.10
N ASP A 14 1.96 -12.72 -8.23
CA ASP A 14 1.72 -11.45 -8.93
C ASP A 14 0.63 -11.58 -10.01
N SER A 15 0.07 -12.78 -10.19
CA SER A 15 -0.94 -13.01 -11.23
C SER A 15 -1.91 -14.14 -10.88
N THR A 16 -3.08 -14.11 -11.53
CA THR A 16 -4.10 -15.16 -11.43
C THR A 16 -3.58 -16.53 -11.88
N ILE A 17 -2.60 -16.56 -12.78
CA ILE A 17 -1.98 -17.81 -13.29
C ILE A 17 -1.18 -18.52 -12.19
N GLY A 18 -0.55 -17.79 -11.28
CA GLY A 18 0.24 -18.32 -10.18
C GLY A 18 -0.54 -19.23 -9.23
N PHE A 19 -1.87 -19.16 -9.21
CA PHE A 19 -2.72 -20.06 -8.43
C PHE A 19 -2.85 -21.45 -9.07
N GLY A 20 -2.66 -21.58 -10.39
CA GLY A 20 -2.91 -22.83 -11.10
C GLY A 20 -4.37 -23.30 -10.91
N PRO A 21 -4.61 -24.59 -10.62
CA PRO A 21 -5.95 -25.12 -10.40
C PRO A 21 -6.54 -24.79 -9.02
N ARG A 22 -5.79 -24.12 -8.14
CA ARG A 22 -6.24 -23.84 -6.78
C ARG A 22 -7.29 -22.75 -6.76
N SER A 23 -8.27 -22.88 -5.87
CA SER A 23 -9.28 -21.87 -5.58
C SER A 23 -9.07 -21.36 -4.15
N PRO A 24 -8.42 -20.20 -3.95
CA PRO A 24 -8.26 -19.63 -2.64
C PRO A 24 -9.61 -19.16 -2.11
N LYS A 25 -9.80 -19.17 -0.79
CA LYS A 25 -11.00 -18.57 -0.17
C LYS A 25 -10.92 -17.04 -0.14
N LEU A 26 -9.69 -16.51 -0.08
CA LEU A 26 -9.42 -15.09 0.10
C LEU A 26 -8.24 -14.68 -0.75
N VAL A 27 -8.38 -13.58 -1.47
CA VAL A 27 -7.33 -12.94 -2.26
C VAL A 27 -7.13 -11.51 -1.73
N PHE A 28 -5.87 -11.16 -1.47
CA PHE A 28 -5.49 -9.77 -1.18
C PHE A 28 -4.74 -9.19 -2.37
N ILE A 29 -5.17 -8.01 -2.82
CA ILE A 29 -4.40 -7.15 -3.72
C ILE A 29 -4.08 -5.84 -2.99
N ASN A 30 -2.98 -5.19 -3.36
CA ASN A 30 -2.58 -3.89 -2.81
C ASN A 30 -2.20 -2.96 -3.94
N SER A 31 -2.99 -1.90 -4.14
CA SER A 31 -2.74 -0.89 -5.17
C SER A 31 -3.23 0.48 -4.71
N PRO A 32 -2.38 1.51 -4.72
CA PRO A 32 -0.92 1.52 -4.97
C PRO A 32 -0.15 0.62 -4.00
N ALA A 33 0.85 -0.07 -4.52
CA ALA A 33 1.51 -1.15 -3.79
C ALA A 33 2.60 -0.67 -2.82
N ASN A 34 2.72 -1.34 -1.69
CA ASN A 34 3.86 -1.29 -0.80
C ASN A 34 4.59 -2.66 -0.87
N PRO A 35 5.87 -2.73 -1.28
CA PRO A 35 6.90 -1.66 -1.18
C PRO A 35 7.17 -0.86 -2.47
N HIS A 36 6.78 -1.32 -3.66
CA HIS A 36 7.34 -0.85 -4.94
C HIS A 36 6.57 0.31 -5.59
N GLY A 37 5.39 0.65 -5.11
CA GLY A 37 4.63 1.80 -5.60
C GLY A 37 3.92 1.58 -6.94
N GLN A 38 3.79 0.35 -7.42
CA GLN A 38 3.04 0.03 -8.63
C GLN A 38 1.56 0.36 -8.45
N VAL A 39 0.98 0.96 -9.48
CA VAL A 39 -0.46 1.23 -9.57
C VAL A 39 -1.09 0.27 -10.58
N PHE A 40 -2.09 -0.48 -10.16
CA PHE A 40 -2.81 -1.39 -11.06
C PHE A 40 -3.83 -0.61 -11.89
N GLY A 41 -3.79 -0.80 -13.20
CA GLY A 41 -4.79 -0.23 -14.10
C GLY A 41 -6.14 -0.94 -13.99
N ALA A 42 -7.19 -0.29 -14.51
CA ALA A 42 -8.58 -0.74 -14.44
C ALA A 42 -8.79 -2.17 -14.95
N GLU A 43 -8.19 -2.53 -16.09
CA GLU A 43 -8.28 -3.88 -16.65
C GLU A 43 -7.69 -4.94 -15.72
N HIS A 44 -6.57 -4.61 -15.05
CA HIS A 44 -5.92 -5.54 -14.12
C HIS A 44 -6.79 -5.78 -12.86
N VAL A 45 -7.31 -4.70 -12.28
CA VAL A 45 -8.19 -4.81 -11.09
C VAL A 45 -9.48 -5.53 -11.44
N LYS A 46 -10.10 -5.21 -12.58
CA LYS A 46 -11.30 -5.90 -13.08
C LYS A 46 -11.04 -7.39 -13.29
N LYS A 47 -9.90 -7.77 -13.84
CA LYS A 47 -9.52 -9.18 -13.99
C LYS A 47 -9.49 -9.92 -12.65
N TRP A 48 -9.01 -9.29 -11.57
CA TRP A 48 -9.03 -9.88 -10.23
C TRP A 48 -10.47 -10.02 -9.70
N VAL A 49 -11.32 -9.03 -9.92
CA VAL A 49 -12.75 -9.09 -9.55
C VAL A 49 -13.43 -10.26 -10.24
N ASP A 50 -13.30 -10.35 -11.56
CA ASP A 50 -13.94 -11.39 -12.37
C ASP A 50 -13.41 -12.78 -11.97
N TRP A 51 -12.09 -12.93 -11.83
CA TRP A 51 -11.45 -14.18 -11.44
C TRP A 51 -11.87 -14.66 -10.04
N CYS A 52 -12.00 -13.77 -9.07
CA CYS A 52 -12.47 -14.11 -7.74
C CYS A 52 -13.93 -14.55 -7.75
N ARG A 53 -14.79 -13.87 -8.51
CA ARG A 53 -16.20 -14.24 -8.66
C ARG A 53 -16.38 -15.62 -9.28
N GLU A 54 -15.67 -15.92 -10.36
CA GLU A 54 -15.70 -17.23 -11.01
C GLU A 54 -15.37 -18.37 -10.05
N ARG A 55 -14.55 -18.13 -9.03
CA ARG A 55 -14.07 -19.11 -8.06
C ARG A 55 -14.75 -19.05 -6.70
N GLY A 56 -15.70 -18.12 -6.51
CA GLY A 56 -16.33 -17.91 -5.21
C GLY A 56 -15.35 -17.44 -4.13
N ALA A 57 -14.25 -16.77 -4.53
CA ALA A 57 -13.26 -16.23 -3.61
C ALA A 57 -13.65 -14.81 -3.17
N ILE A 58 -13.29 -14.44 -1.94
CA ILE A 58 -13.41 -13.07 -1.45
C ILE A 58 -12.20 -12.29 -1.94
N LEU A 59 -12.44 -11.14 -2.58
CA LEU A 59 -11.40 -10.18 -2.94
C LEU A 59 -11.31 -9.08 -1.89
N VAL A 60 -10.13 -8.88 -1.33
CA VAL A 60 -9.81 -7.76 -0.45
C VAL A 60 -8.80 -6.87 -1.16
N SER A 61 -9.19 -5.63 -1.46
CA SER A 61 -8.33 -4.60 -2.03
C SER A 61 -7.82 -3.68 -0.93
N ASP A 62 -6.52 -3.69 -0.69
CA ASP A 62 -5.89 -2.71 0.20
C ASP A 62 -5.59 -1.44 -0.60
N GLU A 63 -6.42 -0.43 -0.39
CA GLU A 63 -6.41 0.86 -1.09
C GLU A 63 -5.90 1.99 -0.19
N CYS A 64 -5.12 1.68 0.85
CA CYS A 64 -4.68 2.68 1.83
C CYS A 64 -3.75 3.77 1.27
N TYR A 65 -3.29 3.63 0.03
CA TYR A 65 -2.48 4.62 -0.69
C TYR A 65 -3.20 5.25 -1.89
N LEU A 66 -4.51 5.08 -2.03
CA LEU A 66 -5.25 5.46 -3.23
C LEU A 66 -5.12 6.97 -3.57
N GLU A 67 -5.06 7.86 -2.57
CA GLU A 67 -4.84 9.29 -2.76
C GLU A 67 -3.40 9.64 -3.20
N PHE A 68 -2.48 8.69 -3.14
CA PHE A 68 -1.07 8.89 -3.46
C PHE A 68 -0.68 8.17 -4.76
N VAL A 69 -1.45 8.42 -5.81
CA VAL A 69 -1.10 8.11 -7.20
C VAL A 69 -0.43 9.34 -7.80
N TRP A 70 0.79 9.15 -8.31
CA TRP A 70 1.65 10.21 -8.87
C TRP A 70 1.64 10.19 -10.40
N GLU A 71 1.47 9.00 -10.97
CA GLU A 71 1.47 8.74 -12.40
C GLU A 71 0.35 7.76 -12.72
N GLY A 72 -0.52 8.09 -13.69
CA GLY A 72 -1.74 7.32 -14.00
C GLY A 72 -2.95 7.73 -13.18
N GLU A 73 -3.96 6.87 -13.16
CA GLU A 73 -5.24 7.11 -12.48
C GLU A 73 -5.42 6.15 -11.30
N PRO A 74 -5.96 6.62 -10.17
CA PRO A 74 -6.33 5.75 -9.07
C PRO A 74 -7.50 4.83 -9.47
N VAL A 75 -7.41 3.55 -9.14
CA VAL A 75 -8.45 2.55 -9.43
C VAL A 75 -8.90 1.88 -8.14
N SER A 76 -10.19 2.01 -7.83
CA SER A 76 -10.81 1.34 -6.69
C SER A 76 -11.70 0.18 -7.14
N VAL A 77 -11.71 -0.91 -6.36
CA VAL A 77 -12.68 -2.00 -6.55
C VAL A 77 -14.13 -1.57 -6.27
N LEU A 78 -14.32 -0.40 -5.66
CA LEU A 78 -15.65 0.17 -5.39
C LEU A 78 -16.26 0.85 -6.62
N ASP A 79 -15.46 1.13 -7.66
CA ASP A 79 -15.98 1.74 -8.90
C ASP A 79 -16.91 0.76 -9.63
N PRO A 80 -18.14 1.16 -9.97
CA PRO A 80 -19.07 0.34 -10.76
C PRO A 80 -18.50 -0.12 -12.11
N ALA A 81 -17.61 0.65 -12.74
CA ALA A 81 -16.93 0.25 -13.97
C ALA A 81 -15.98 -0.95 -13.76
N ILE A 82 -15.48 -1.13 -12.53
CA ILE A 82 -14.60 -2.23 -12.14
C ILE A 82 -15.40 -3.43 -11.63
N ASN A 83 -16.37 -3.18 -10.74
CA ASN A 83 -17.12 -4.26 -10.06
C ASN A 83 -18.44 -4.64 -10.77
N GLY A 84 -18.79 -3.98 -11.87
CA GLY A 84 -20.02 -4.27 -12.62
C GLY A 84 -21.29 -3.94 -11.84
N GLY A 85 -21.22 -3.05 -10.84
CA GLY A 85 -22.36 -2.61 -10.01
C GLY A 85 -22.71 -3.55 -8.85
N SER A 86 -21.91 -4.61 -8.59
CA SER A 86 -22.07 -5.49 -7.42
C SER A 86 -20.82 -5.49 -6.55
N LEU A 87 -21.02 -5.44 -5.23
CA LEU A 87 -19.97 -5.57 -4.22
C LEU A 87 -19.91 -6.97 -3.60
N ASP A 88 -20.64 -7.95 -4.12
CA ASP A 88 -20.65 -9.30 -3.60
C ASP A 88 -19.22 -9.90 -3.58
N ASN A 89 -18.80 -10.40 -2.42
CA ASN A 89 -17.47 -10.93 -2.14
C ASN A 89 -16.32 -9.92 -2.35
N ILE A 90 -16.57 -8.62 -2.31
CA ILE A 90 -15.56 -7.57 -2.45
C ILE A 90 -15.48 -6.75 -1.16
N LEU A 91 -14.25 -6.50 -0.70
CA LEU A 91 -13.94 -5.56 0.38
C LEU A 91 -12.81 -4.63 -0.07
N ALA A 92 -13.01 -3.33 0.06
CA ALA A 92 -11.97 -2.31 -0.02
C ALA A 92 -11.54 -1.89 1.39
N LEU A 93 -10.23 -1.79 1.62
CA LEU A 93 -9.66 -1.33 2.88
C LEU A 93 -9.04 0.05 2.70
N HIS A 94 -9.47 1.00 3.51
CA HIS A 94 -8.97 2.37 3.54
C HIS A 94 -8.42 2.72 4.92
N SER A 95 -7.44 3.63 4.97
CA SER A 95 -6.80 4.00 6.22
C SER A 95 -6.43 5.47 6.27
N LEU A 96 -6.70 6.10 7.40
CA LEU A 96 -6.26 7.48 7.67
C LEU A 96 -4.78 7.57 8.05
N SER A 97 -4.14 6.42 8.27
CA SER A 97 -2.70 6.36 8.59
C SER A 97 -1.82 7.09 7.58
N LYS A 98 -2.20 7.01 6.28
CA LYS A 98 -1.45 7.64 5.18
C LYS A 98 -2.16 8.87 4.67
N ARG A 99 -3.46 8.74 4.34
CA ARG A 99 -4.28 9.85 3.84
C ARG A 99 -4.17 11.09 4.70
N SER A 100 -4.28 10.96 6.02
CA SER A 100 -4.36 12.09 6.97
C SER A 100 -3.23 12.11 8.00
N ASN A 101 -2.12 11.40 7.77
CA ASN A 101 -0.99 11.29 8.72
C ASN A 101 -1.38 10.83 10.14
N LEU A 102 -2.49 10.10 10.27
CA LEU A 102 -3.05 9.63 11.55
C LEU A 102 -2.66 8.18 11.89
N ALA A 103 -1.44 7.77 11.56
CA ALA A 103 -0.97 6.40 11.82
C ALA A 103 -1.06 5.97 13.29
N GLY A 104 -0.83 6.90 14.22
CA GLY A 104 -0.91 6.67 15.66
C GLY A 104 -2.34 6.40 16.16
N TYR A 105 -3.35 6.89 15.47
CA TYR A 105 -4.76 6.73 15.82
C TYR A 105 -5.31 5.34 15.51
N ARG A 106 -4.61 4.53 14.70
CA ARG A 106 -5.04 3.20 14.27
C ARG A 106 -6.42 3.19 13.61
N ALA A 107 -6.75 4.27 12.89
CA ALA A 107 -8.03 4.46 12.23
C ALA A 107 -8.00 3.93 10.79
N ALA A 108 -8.86 2.95 10.51
CA ALA A 108 -9.06 2.35 9.21
C ALA A 108 -10.50 1.86 9.10
N PHE A 109 -10.99 1.68 7.88
CA PHE A 109 -12.32 1.17 7.63
C PHE A 109 -12.35 0.23 6.42
N ALA A 110 -13.36 -0.64 6.38
CA ALA A 110 -13.65 -1.52 5.27
C ALA A 110 -15.00 -1.15 4.65
N VAL A 111 -15.09 -1.18 3.34
CA VAL A 111 -16.31 -0.95 2.56
C VAL A 111 -16.47 -2.09 1.56
N GLY A 112 -17.71 -2.53 1.32
CA GLY A 112 -17.96 -3.57 0.33
C GLY A 112 -19.18 -4.42 0.65
N ASP A 113 -19.07 -5.74 0.46
CA ASP A 113 -20.12 -6.71 0.68
C ASP A 113 -20.75 -6.57 2.09
N ALA A 114 -22.04 -6.26 2.12
CA ALA A 114 -22.77 -6.00 3.35
C ALA A 114 -22.83 -7.23 4.28
N ALA A 115 -22.87 -8.44 3.73
CA ALA A 115 -22.88 -9.67 4.53
C ALA A 115 -21.52 -9.88 5.19
N LEU A 116 -20.43 -9.71 4.45
CA LEU A 116 -19.06 -9.79 5.01
C LEU A 116 -18.80 -8.70 6.04
N ILE A 117 -19.23 -7.47 5.82
CA ILE A 117 -19.10 -6.37 6.80
C ILE A 117 -19.86 -6.70 8.08
N LYS A 118 -21.06 -7.27 7.99
CA LYS A 118 -21.85 -7.68 9.16
C LYS A 118 -21.11 -8.75 9.99
N GLU A 119 -20.55 -9.77 9.34
CA GLU A 119 -19.78 -10.82 9.99
C GLU A 119 -18.50 -10.26 10.64
N LEU A 120 -17.75 -9.43 9.94
CA LEU A 120 -16.57 -8.76 10.47
C LEU A 120 -16.91 -7.90 11.70
N LEU A 121 -18.01 -7.16 11.66
CA LEU A 121 -18.46 -6.34 12.78
C LEU A 121 -18.81 -7.20 14.00
N LEU A 122 -19.47 -8.34 13.79
CA LEU A 122 -19.78 -9.28 14.87
C LEU A 122 -18.52 -9.79 15.57
N VAL A 123 -17.52 -10.24 14.79
CA VAL A 123 -16.24 -10.69 15.33
C VAL A 123 -15.53 -9.56 16.09
N ARG A 124 -15.44 -8.36 15.50
CA ARG A 124 -14.73 -7.22 16.11
C ARG A 124 -15.34 -6.77 17.43
N ARG A 125 -16.67 -6.78 17.55
CA ARG A 125 -17.36 -6.44 18.82
C ARG A 125 -16.94 -7.34 19.97
N HIS A 126 -16.69 -8.63 19.71
CA HIS A 126 -16.35 -9.61 20.74
C HIS A 126 -14.84 -9.77 20.96
N THR A 127 -14.00 -9.32 20.02
CA THR A 127 -12.54 -9.42 20.13
C THR A 127 -11.86 -8.14 20.61
N GLY A 128 -12.62 -7.06 20.88
CA GLY A 128 -12.09 -5.82 21.43
C GLY A 128 -11.43 -4.88 20.40
N PHE A 129 -11.64 -5.10 19.10
CA PHE A 129 -11.06 -4.27 18.02
C PHE A 129 -11.96 -3.13 17.55
N MET A 130 -12.91 -2.68 18.37
CA MET A 130 -13.74 -1.51 18.10
C MET A 130 -12.97 -0.22 18.37
N LEU A 131 -13.09 0.76 17.47
CA LEU A 131 -12.48 2.07 17.69
C LEU A 131 -13.20 2.84 18.81
N PRO A 132 -12.47 3.51 19.70
CA PRO A 132 -13.06 4.43 20.67
C PRO A 132 -13.76 5.61 19.99
N SER A 133 -14.86 6.10 20.57
CA SER A 133 -15.64 7.22 20.01
C SER A 133 -14.82 8.48 19.68
N PRO A 134 -13.82 8.92 20.49
CA PRO A 134 -12.98 10.06 20.11
C PRO A 134 -12.19 9.82 18.83
N ILE A 135 -11.73 8.60 18.58
CA ILE A 135 -11.01 8.23 17.35
C ILE A 135 -11.95 8.23 16.16
N THR A 136 -13.19 7.75 16.35
CA THR A 136 -14.20 7.77 15.28
C THR A 136 -14.56 9.21 14.90
N ALA A 137 -14.76 10.10 15.87
CA ALA A 137 -15.04 11.52 15.61
C ALA A 137 -13.86 12.22 14.88
N ALA A 138 -12.62 11.93 15.27
CA ALA A 138 -11.45 12.44 14.57
C ALA A 138 -11.36 11.91 13.12
N MET A 139 -11.75 10.65 12.91
CA MET A 139 -11.81 10.02 11.60
C MET A 139 -12.86 10.67 10.71
N GLU A 140 -14.06 10.91 11.23
CA GLU A 140 -15.14 11.60 10.49
C GLU A 140 -14.72 13.01 10.08
N ALA A 141 -14.12 13.78 11.00
CA ALA A 141 -13.61 15.13 10.73
C ALA A 141 -12.52 15.11 9.63
N ALA A 142 -11.59 14.16 9.70
CA ALA A 142 -10.52 14.06 8.70
C ALA A 142 -11.03 13.59 7.32
N LEU A 143 -12.08 12.77 7.26
CA LEU A 143 -12.70 12.34 6.00
C LEU A 143 -13.56 13.43 5.37
N ALA A 144 -14.04 14.40 6.15
CA ALA A 144 -14.79 15.55 5.67
C ALA A 144 -13.91 16.71 5.15
N ASP A 145 -12.59 16.59 5.27
CA ASP A 145 -11.61 17.60 4.84
C ASP A 145 -10.59 16.98 3.87
N ASP A 146 -10.63 17.39 2.61
CA ASP A 146 -9.66 16.99 1.60
C ASP A 146 -8.50 17.98 1.46
N ALA A 147 -8.66 19.22 1.94
CA ALA A 147 -7.66 20.28 1.78
C ALA A 147 -6.31 19.90 2.40
N HIS A 148 -6.30 19.28 3.60
CA HIS A 148 -5.06 18.83 4.24
C HIS A 148 -4.38 17.66 3.48
N VAL A 149 -5.17 16.85 2.76
CA VAL A 149 -4.66 15.75 1.93
C VAL A 149 -3.94 16.33 0.71
N ASP A 150 -4.58 17.29 0.04
CA ASP A 150 -4.02 17.96 -1.15
C ASP A 150 -2.73 18.71 -0.80
N GLU A 151 -2.71 19.46 0.30
CA GLU A 151 -1.50 20.16 0.77
C GLU A 151 -0.36 19.17 1.06
N GLN A 152 -0.65 18.08 1.73
CA GLN A 152 0.37 17.07 2.05
C GLN A 152 0.83 16.32 0.80
N ARG A 153 -0.08 16.09 -0.16
CA ARG A 153 0.22 15.46 -1.45
C ARG A 153 1.23 16.28 -2.25
N GLU A 154 1.06 17.61 -2.33
CA GLU A 154 2.01 18.50 -3.00
C GLU A 154 3.41 18.42 -2.37
N ARG A 155 3.51 18.41 -1.04
CA ARG A 155 4.79 18.21 -0.34
C ARG A 155 5.45 16.88 -0.70
N TYR A 156 4.67 15.80 -0.78
CA TYR A 156 5.20 14.48 -1.15
C TYR A 156 5.65 14.40 -2.61
N ILE A 157 4.98 15.08 -3.53
CA ILE A 157 5.39 15.19 -4.94
C ILE A 157 6.81 15.76 -5.03
N GLU A 158 7.07 16.88 -4.34
CA GLU A 158 8.37 17.53 -4.37
C GLU A 158 9.47 16.70 -3.67
N ARG A 159 9.15 16.07 -2.54
CA ARG A 159 10.09 15.16 -1.84
C ARG A 159 10.44 13.94 -2.68
N ARG A 160 9.42 13.30 -3.29
CA ARG A 160 9.60 12.17 -4.21
C ARG A 160 10.54 12.55 -5.35
N LYS A 161 10.27 13.65 -6.02
CA LYS A 161 11.06 14.14 -7.17
C LYS A 161 12.53 14.36 -6.81
N ARG A 162 12.79 15.03 -5.68
CA ARG A 162 14.17 15.30 -5.20
C ARG A 162 14.92 14.02 -4.83
N LEU A 163 14.30 13.13 -4.04
CA LEU A 163 14.92 11.86 -3.64
C LEU A 163 15.13 10.91 -4.80
N LYS A 164 14.14 10.77 -5.70
CA LYS A 164 14.23 9.93 -6.88
C LYS A 164 15.44 10.33 -7.71
N ARG A 165 15.55 11.62 -8.05
CA ARG A 165 16.68 12.16 -8.82
C ARG A 165 18.04 11.96 -8.12
N ALA A 166 18.11 12.15 -6.81
CA ALA A 166 19.34 11.96 -6.06
C ALA A 166 19.81 10.50 -6.07
N LEU A 167 18.88 9.56 -5.88
CA LEU A 167 19.16 8.13 -5.94
C LEU A 167 19.61 7.71 -7.35
N GLU A 168 18.92 8.13 -8.39
CA GLU A 168 19.27 7.83 -9.78
C GLU A 168 20.68 8.36 -10.13
N ASN A 169 21.01 9.58 -9.72
CA ASN A 169 22.35 10.16 -9.89
C ASN A 169 23.44 9.39 -9.14
N ALA A 170 23.10 8.73 -8.04
CA ALA A 170 24.00 7.87 -7.25
C ALA A 170 24.06 6.41 -7.76
N GLY A 171 23.49 6.15 -8.93
CA GLY A 171 23.56 4.84 -9.60
C GLY A 171 22.50 3.85 -9.17
N PHE A 172 21.43 4.30 -8.51
CA PHE A 172 20.28 3.44 -8.24
C PHE A 172 19.35 3.34 -9.45
N SER A 173 18.78 2.16 -9.66
CA SER A 173 17.60 1.95 -10.49
C SER A 173 16.37 1.93 -9.60
N ILE A 174 15.28 2.58 -10.03
CA ILE A 174 14.01 2.61 -9.31
C ILE A 174 12.98 1.89 -10.15
N SER A 175 12.39 0.84 -9.59
CA SER A 175 11.32 0.08 -10.23
C SER A 175 9.98 0.65 -9.79
N HIS A 176 9.09 0.87 -10.75
CA HIS A 176 7.77 1.45 -10.48
C HIS A 176 7.84 2.84 -9.83
N SER A 177 7.06 3.07 -8.79
CA SER A 177 6.91 4.36 -8.08
C SER A 177 5.81 5.26 -8.66
N GLU A 178 4.86 4.67 -9.37
CA GLU A 178 3.67 5.39 -9.88
C GLU A 178 2.75 5.84 -8.74
N GLY A 179 2.86 5.19 -7.57
CA GLY A 179 2.06 5.53 -6.39
C GLY A 179 2.77 5.22 -5.07
N SER A 180 2.01 5.25 -3.99
CA SER A 180 2.46 5.06 -2.59
C SER A 180 3.42 6.14 -2.08
N LEU A 181 4.08 5.90 -0.95
CA LEU A 181 4.98 6.86 -0.27
C LEU A 181 6.44 6.39 -0.28
N TYR A 182 6.80 5.52 -1.23
CA TYR A 182 8.09 4.85 -1.26
C TYR A 182 8.73 4.86 -2.63
N LEU A 183 10.07 4.82 -2.63
CA LEU A 183 10.88 4.48 -3.78
C LEU A 183 11.47 3.07 -3.55
N TRP A 184 11.28 2.17 -4.49
CA TRP A 184 11.83 0.82 -4.50
C TRP A 184 13.08 0.81 -5.35
N ALA A 185 14.22 0.94 -4.68
CA ALA A 185 15.48 1.27 -5.29
C ALA A 185 16.50 0.13 -5.16
N THR A 186 17.31 -0.07 -6.19
CA THR A 186 18.39 -1.07 -6.19
C THR A 186 19.67 -0.52 -6.81
N ARG A 187 20.81 -1.02 -6.33
CA ARG A 187 22.14 -0.84 -6.95
C ARG A 187 22.64 -2.12 -7.63
N GLY A 188 21.78 -3.16 -7.72
CA GLY A 188 22.15 -4.47 -8.26
C GLY A 188 23.01 -5.32 -7.31
N GLU A 189 23.08 -4.94 -6.04
CA GLU A 189 23.81 -5.62 -4.97
C GLU A 189 22.87 -6.16 -3.87
N PRO A 190 23.30 -7.02 -2.94
CA PRO A 190 22.46 -7.43 -1.82
C PRO A 190 21.92 -6.23 -1.04
N CYS A 191 20.63 -6.25 -0.71
CA CYS A 191 19.95 -5.11 -0.07
C CYS A 191 20.62 -4.67 1.24
N ARG A 192 21.25 -5.59 1.97
CA ARG A 192 21.96 -5.28 3.23
C ARG A 192 23.22 -4.46 3.00
N ASP A 193 23.91 -4.65 1.87
CA ASP A 193 25.08 -3.85 1.49
C ASP A 193 24.65 -2.42 1.13
N THR A 194 23.56 -2.29 0.38
CA THR A 194 22.95 -0.98 0.09
C THR A 194 22.47 -0.28 1.37
N VAL A 195 21.86 -1.00 2.33
CA VAL A 195 21.49 -0.45 3.65
C VAL A 195 22.72 0.06 4.38
N ALA A 196 23.81 -0.72 4.42
CA ALA A 196 25.05 -0.33 5.07
C ALA A 196 25.66 0.93 4.41
N TRP A 197 25.67 0.99 3.07
CA TRP A 197 26.16 2.13 2.31
C TRP A 197 25.37 3.42 2.61
N LEU A 198 24.04 3.35 2.70
CA LEU A 198 23.18 4.48 3.07
C LEU A 198 23.34 4.85 4.56
N ALA A 199 23.47 3.85 5.43
CA ALA A 199 23.67 4.08 6.88
C ALA A 199 24.95 4.83 7.19
N GLN A 200 26.07 4.56 6.48
CA GLN A 200 27.32 5.32 6.57
C GLN A 200 27.15 6.80 6.22
N ARG A 201 26.09 7.15 5.48
CA ARG A 201 25.69 8.50 5.12
C ARG A 201 24.62 9.08 6.05
N GLY A 202 24.30 8.37 7.14
CA GLY A 202 23.24 8.77 8.08
C GLY A 202 21.83 8.65 7.52
N ILE A 203 21.62 7.79 6.50
CA ILE A 203 20.32 7.57 5.87
C ILE A 203 19.84 6.16 6.24
N LEU A 204 18.68 6.11 6.90
CA LEU A 204 18.07 4.86 7.32
C LEU A 204 16.95 4.47 6.34
N VAL A 205 17.03 3.26 5.80
CA VAL A 205 16.04 2.69 4.86
C VAL A 205 15.64 1.27 5.28
N ALA A 206 14.52 0.79 4.79
CA ALA A 206 14.12 -0.59 5.03
C ALA A 206 14.76 -1.52 3.98
N PRO A 207 15.42 -2.62 4.41
CA PRO A 207 15.94 -3.63 3.50
C PRO A 207 14.80 -4.38 2.80
N GLY A 208 15.00 -4.71 1.53
CA GLY A 208 13.96 -5.31 0.71
C GLY A 208 13.63 -6.75 1.04
N ASP A 209 14.56 -7.48 1.66
CA ASP A 209 14.33 -8.85 2.12
C ASP A 209 13.22 -8.98 3.18
N PHE A 210 12.82 -7.87 3.85
CA PHE A 210 11.63 -7.82 4.71
C PHE A 210 10.32 -8.06 3.95
N TYR A 211 10.33 -7.85 2.62
CA TYR A 211 9.16 -7.98 1.75
C TYR A 211 9.17 -9.28 0.94
N GLY A 212 10.12 -10.14 1.20
CA GLY A 212 10.26 -11.45 0.57
C GLY A 212 11.48 -11.56 -0.36
N PRO A 213 11.69 -12.75 -0.94
CA PRO A 213 12.91 -13.05 -1.74
C PRO A 213 13.11 -12.13 -2.93
N ALA A 214 12.02 -11.66 -3.57
CA ALA A 214 12.10 -10.72 -4.70
C ALA A 214 12.73 -9.37 -4.31
N GLY A 215 12.72 -9.03 -3.01
CA GLY A 215 13.33 -7.81 -2.49
C GLY A 215 14.82 -7.92 -2.13
N ALA A 216 15.47 -9.07 -2.35
CA ALA A 216 16.83 -9.33 -1.88
C ALA A 216 17.89 -8.32 -2.38
N GLN A 217 17.64 -7.64 -3.48
CA GLN A 217 18.53 -6.62 -4.06
C GLN A 217 17.97 -5.19 -4.00
N HIS A 218 16.87 -4.97 -3.27
CA HIS A 218 16.21 -3.68 -3.20
C HIS A 218 16.21 -3.10 -1.79
N VAL A 219 16.05 -1.80 -1.71
CA VAL A 219 15.73 -1.08 -0.47
C VAL A 219 14.47 -0.25 -0.67
N ARG A 220 13.66 -0.10 0.39
CA ARG A 220 12.51 0.80 0.38
C ARG A 220 12.89 2.11 1.03
N VAL A 221 12.91 3.19 0.25
CA VAL A 221 13.16 4.55 0.69
C VAL A 221 11.83 5.29 0.83
N ALA A 222 11.52 5.75 2.04
CA ALA A 222 10.31 6.56 2.29
C ALA A 222 10.63 8.05 2.11
N PHE A 223 9.71 8.80 1.50
CA PHE A 223 9.81 10.26 1.38
C PHE A 223 8.85 11.02 2.31
N THR A 224 8.49 10.39 3.44
CA THR A 224 7.58 10.94 4.44
C THR A 224 8.27 11.75 5.55
N ALA A 225 9.60 11.85 5.52
CA ALA A 225 10.36 12.71 6.42
C ALA A 225 10.11 14.20 6.12
N THR A 226 10.54 15.09 7.02
CA THR A 226 10.43 16.55 6.81
C THR A 226 11.27 17.02 5.63
N ASP A 227 11.01 18.22 5.11
CA ASP A 227 11.75 18.76 3.95
C ASP A 227 13.23 18.88 4.25
N GLU A 228 13.60 19.34 5.46
CA GLU A 228 14.99 19.49 5.90
C GLU A 228 15.73 18.13 5.89
N ARG A 229 15.08 17.07 6.38
CA ARG A 229 15.67 15.72 6.38
C ARG A 229 15.80 15.14 4.98
N VAL A 230 14.84 15.44 4.11
CA VAL A 230 14.92 15.04 2.69
C VAL A 230 16.08 15.76 2.01
N ASP A 231 16.25 17.06 2.24
CA ASP A 231 17.33 17.86 1.68
C ASP A 231 18.70 17.41 2.19
N GLU A 232 18.81 17.09 3.48
CA GLU A 232 20.01 16.50 4.04
C GLU A 232 20.35 15.13 3.41
N ALA A 233 19.34 14.26 3.21
CA ALA A 233 19.55 12.97 2.57
C ALA A 233 20.03 13.15 1.12
N VAL A 234 19.39 14.03 0.36
CA VAL A 234 19.79 14.38 -1.02
C VAL A 234 21.24 14.88 -1.08
N ALA A 235 21.66 15.72 -0.12
CA ALA A 235 23.02 16.23 -0.07
C ALA A 235 24.05 15.13 0.24
N ARG A 236 23.67 14.12 1.05
CA ARG A 236 24.56 13.03 1.52
C ARG A 236 24.64 11.84 0.55
N ILE A 237 23.67 11.66 -0.33
CA ILE A 237 23.64 10.59 -1.34
C ILE A 237 24.68 10.82 -2.46
N ARG A 238 25.21 12.01 -2.60
CA ARG A 238 26.22 12.40 -3.61
C ARG A 238 27.53 11.62 -3.49
#